data_c7d271b616eb871b455b9ff1c0b6147d
#
_entry.id   c7d271b616eb871b455b9ff1c0b6147d
#
_cell.length_a   1.000
_cell.length_b   1.000
_cell.length_c   1.000
_cell.angle_alpha   90.00
_cell.angle_beta   90.00
_cell.angle_gamma   90.00
#
_symmetry.space_group_name_H-M   'P 1'
#
loop_
_entity.id
_entity.type
_entity.pdbx_description
1 polymer ?
#
loop_
_entity_poly.entity_id
_entity_poly.type
_entity_poly.pdbx_seq_one_letter_code
_entity_poly.pdbx_strand_id
1 'polypeptide(L)'
;SITHPGASVVPAALALAEYLASIIGASALAILHYGSRAQGRVVRPDSAFDFFILVDRYGPAYRALATAVGARSRPRLAVALAWILPPNVVSVRQQGSFGEREAKCVIISKRHFQRECSTRARDQFVRGRLSQHIVRAWTRDAASAEEVGRWVREARDSSFDWLQAFLPAVFDVDQYCRSLLA
;
A
#
# COMPACT_ATOMS: atom_id res chain seq x y z
N SER A 1 8.50 -1.06 12.81
CA SER A 1 7.26 -1.46 13.49
C SER A 1 6.06 -1.00 12.67
N ILE A 2 5.05 -1.87 12.50
CA ILE A 2 3.75 -1.39 12.08
C ILE A 2 3.20 -0.67 13.30
N THR A 3 3.24 0.65 13.31
CA THR A 3 2.65 1.40 14.41
C THR A 3 1.14 1.19 14.41
N HIS A 4 0.61 0.84 15.58
CA HIS A 4 -0.82 0.95 15.81
C HIS A 4 -1.27 2.38 15.51
N PRO A 5 -2.50 2.61 15.05
CA PRO A 5 -2.99 3.93 14.66
C PRO A 5 -3.16 4.86 15.90
N GLY A 6 -2.11 5.04 16.67
CA GLY A 6 -2.20 5.74 17.94
C GLY A 6 -1.52 7.10 18.02
N ALA A 7 -0.54 7.39 17.19
CA ALA A 7 0.28 8.58 17.47
C ALA A 7 0.49 9.57 16.32
N SER A 8 0.23 9.25 15.07
CA SER A 8 0.41 10.22 13.97
C SER A 8 -0.33 9.92 12.67
N VAL A 9 -1.40 9.14 12.69
CA VAL A 9 -2.21 9.01 11.49
C VAL A 9 -3.03 10.28 11.35
N VAL A 10 -2.80 11.00 10.26
CA VAL A 10 -3.61 12.17 9.92
C VAL A 10 -5.07 11.69 9.86
N PRO A 11 -6.01 12.29 10.61
CA PRO A 11 -7.42 11.86 10.62
C PRO A 11 -8.01 11.71 9.22
N ALA A 12 -7.56 12.53 8.28
CA ALA A 12 -7.93 12.45 6.87
C ALA A 12 -7.49 11.13 6.19
N ALA A 13 -6.36 10.55 6.59
CA ALA A 13 -5.91 9.26 6.04
C ALA A 13 -6.79 8.10 6.51
N LEU A 14 -7.24 8.12 7.77
CA LEU A 14 -8.19 7.14 8.30
C LEU A 14 -9.54 7.24 7.58
N ALA A 15 -10.09 8.43 7.47
CA ALA A 15 -11.36 8.67 6.79
C ALA A 15 -11.31 8.22 5.31
N LEU A 16 -10.19 8.49 4.61
CA LEU A 16 -9.97 8.00 3.26
C LEU A 16 -9.87 6.46 3.21
N ALA A 17 -9.19 5.84 4.15
CA ALA A 17 -9.07 4.38 4.19
C ALA A 17 -10.43 3.71 4.45
N GLU A 18 -11.24 4.23 5.35
CA GLU A 18 -12.61 3.76 5.59
C GLU A 18 -13.48 3.90 4.33
N TYR A 19 -13.40 5.06 3.66
CA TYR A 19 -14.11 5.28 2.40
C TYR A 19 -13.67 4.28 1.32
N LEU A 20 -12.37 4.08 1.12
CA LEU A 20 -11.84 3.11 0.16
C LEU A 20 -12.28 1.67 0.50
N ALA A 21 -12.28 1.31 1.78
CA ALA A 21 -12.77 0.03 2.25
C ALA A 21 -14.26 -0.15 1.95
N SER A 22 -15.08 0.88 2.15
CA SER A 22 -16.52 0.85 1.86
C SER A 22 -16.80 0.66 0.36
N ILE A 23 -16.01 1.30 -0.51
CA ILE A 23 -16.13 1.13 -1.97
C ILE A 23 -15.79 -0.32 -2.37
N ILE A 24 -14.68 -0.85 -1.89
CA ILE A 24 -14.20 -2.18 -2.29
C ILE A 24 -15.03 -3.29 -1.64
N GLY A 25 -15.63 -2.99 -0.50
CA GLY A 25 -16.53 -3.88 0.21
C GLY A 25 -15.80 -5.14 0.73
N ALA A 26 -16.51 -6.28 0.72
CA ALA A 26 -16.02 -7.54 1.28
C ALA A 26 -14.70 -8.04 0.67
N SER A 27 -14.29 -7.52 -0.50
CA SER A 27 -13.01 -7.88 -1.12
C SER A 27 -11.79 -7.19 -0.49
N ALA A 28 -11.99 -6.11 0.28
CA ALA A 28 -10.92 -5.43 0.97
C ALA A 28 -10.41 -6.29 2.14
N LEU A 29 -9.10 -6.43 2.24
CA LEU A 29 -8.42 -7.15 3.32
C LEU A 29 -7.77 -6.18 4.31
N ALA A 30 -6.98 -5.24 3.78
CA ALA A 30 -6.30 -4.22 4.55
C ALA A 30 -5.97 -3.00 3.68
N ILE A 31 -5.82 -1.84 4.31
CA ILE A 31 -5.35 -0.61 3.70
C ILE A 31 -4.19 -0.07 4.53
N LEU A 32 -3.04 0.05 3.87
CA LEU A 32 -1.80 0.52 4.47
C LEU A 32 -1.46 1.89 3.90
N HIS A 33 -1.32 2.90 4.76
CA HIS A 33 -0.88 4.23 4.39
C HIS A 33 0.64 4.30 4.45
N TYR A 34 1.27 4.79 3.38
CA TYR A 34 2.72 4.93 3.27
C TYR A 34 3.11 6.28 2.65
N GLY A 35 4.37 6.48 2.38
CA GLY A 35 4.88 7.68 1.74
C GLY A 35 5.12 8.84 2.70
N SER A 36 5.35 10.04 2.15
CA SER A 36 5.81 11.21 2.92
C SER A 36 4.82 11.67 3.99
N ARG A 37 3.51 11.58 3.74
CA ARG A 37 2.48 11.91 4.74
C ARG A 37 2.46 10.92 5.90
N ALA A 38 2.64 9.63 5.63
CA ALA A 38 2.73 8.61 6.67
C ALA A 38 3.99 8.78 7.53
N GLN A 39 5.06 9.34 6.96
CA GLN A 39 6.31 9.64 7.65
C GLN A 39 6.28 10.95 8.45
N GLY A 40 5.17 11.68 8.45
CA GLY A 40 5.06 12.97 9.12
C GLY A 40 5.91 14.08 8.47
N ARG A 41 6.33 13.92 7.22
CA ARG A 41 7.08 14.96 6.50
C ARG A 41 6.16 16.12 6.14
N VAL A 42 6.73 17.32 6.10
CA VAL A 42 6.04 18.50 5.58
C VAL A 42 5.79 18.29 4.09
N VAL A 43 4.53 18.23 3.71
CA VAL A 43 4.09 18.04 2.34
C VAL A 43 3.13 19.16 1.94
N ARG A 44 2.98 19.40 0.66
CA ARG A 44 2.00 20.37 0.15
C ARG A 44 0.60 19.94 0.55
N PRO A 45 -0.31 20.89 0.87
CA PRO A 45 -1.68 20.57 1.29
C PRO A 45 -2.46 19.71 0.27
N ASP A 46 -2.17 19.91 -1.02
CA ASP A 46 -2.77 19.22 -2.17
C ASP A 46 -2.11 17.89 -2.53
N SER A 47 -1.05 17.48 -1.82
CA SER A 47 -0.40 16.19 -2.06
C SER A 47 -1.36 15.04 -1.80
N ALA A 48 -1.37 14.05 -2.70
CA ALA A 48 -2.16 12.84 -2.54
C ALA A 48 -1.69 11.99 -1.35
N PHE A 49 -2.60 11.17 -0.83
CA PHE A 49 -2.29 10.12 0.13
C PHE A 49 -1.94 8.84 -0.61
N ASP A 50 -0.86 8.18 -0.22
CA ASP A 50 -0.42 6.94 -0.84
C ASP A 50 -0.89 5.74 -0.03
N PHE A 51 -1.63 4.82 -0.68
CA PHE A 51 -2.16 3.61 -0.04
C PHE A 51 -1.81 2.35 -0.80
N PHE A 52 -1.45 1.30 -0.08
CA PHE A 52 -1.64 -0.07 -0.53
C PHE A 52 -3.03 -0.54 -0.15
N ILE A 53 -3.80 -1.01 -1.11
CA ILE A 53 -5.09 -1.66 -0.91
C ILE A 53 -4.93 -3.16 -1.18
N LEU A 54 -4.88 -3.92 -0.11
CA LEU A 54 -4.82 -5.37 -0.18
C LEU A 54 -6.22 -5.91 -0.38
N VAL A 55 -6.38 -6.77 -1.38
CA VAL A 55 -7.67 -7.38 -1.71
C VAL A 55 -7.54 -8.91 -1.82
N ASP A 56 -8.62 -9.62 -1.52
CA ASP A 56 -8.63 -11.08 -1.69
C ASP A 56 -8.42 -11.45 -3.17
N ARG A 57 -9.16 -10.79 -4.08
CA ARG A 57 -9.11 -11.00 -5.53
C ARG A 57 -9.28 -9.69 -6.29
N TYR A 58 -8.58 -9.55 -7.41
CA TYR A 58 -8.68 -8.36 -8.27
C TYR A 58 -10.08 -8.15 -8.87
N GLY A 59 -10.72 -9.21 -9.35
CA GLY A 59 -11.98 -9.11 -10.09
C GLY A 59 -13.09 -8.39 -9.33
N PRO A 60 -13.46 -8.81 -8.12
CA PRO A 60 -14.46 -8.10 -7.31
C PRO A 60 -14.06 -6.66 -6.99
N ALA A 61 -12.79 -6.43 -6.60
CA ALA A 61 -12.30 -5.10 -6.24
C ALA A 61 -12.40 -4.11 -7.41
N TYR A 62 -11.94 -4.49 -8.61
CA TYR A 62 -12.02 -3.62 -9.79
C TYR A 62 -13.46 -3.37 -10.26
N ARG A 63 -14.37 -4.34 -10.12
CA ARG A 63 -15.79 -4.10 -10.40
C ARG A 63 -16.38 -3.08 -9.44
N ALA A 64 -16.09 -3.21 -8.15
CA ALA A 64 -16.57 -2.28 -7.13
C ALA A 64 -16.05 -0.86 -7.38
N LEU A 65 -14.76 -0.71 -7.66
CA LEU A 65 -14.15 0.57 -8.01
C LEU A 65 -14.76 1.18 -9.27
N ALA A 66 -14.94 0.41 -10.33
CA ALA A 66 -15.54 0.89 -11.57
C ALA A 66 -16.96 1.43 -11.35
N THR A 67 -17.74 0.77 -10.49
CA THR A 67 -19.09 1.22 -10.10
C THR A 67 -19.03 2.53 -9.33
N ALA A 68 -18.15 2.65 -8.35
CA ALA A 68 -18.07 3.80 -7.46
C ALA A 68 -17.54 5.06 -8.15
N VAL A 69 -16.56 4.90 -9.05
CA VAL A 69 -15.92 6.04 -9.75
C VAL A 69 -16.69 6.45 -11.02
N GLY A 70 -17.75 5.72 -11.38
CA GLY A 70 -18.54 6.00 -12.58
C GLY A 70 -17.73 5.89 -13.88
N ALA A 71 -16.58 5.24 -13.81
CA ALA A 71 -15.67 5.19 -14.94
C ALA A 71 -16.21 4.24 -16.02
N ARG A 72 -16.14 4.67 -17.27
CA ARG A 72 -16.24 3.79 -18.47
C ARG A 72 -15.05 2.80 -18.52
N SER A 73 -14.51 2.42 -17.35
CA SER A 73 -13.38 1.51 -17.26
C SER A 73 -13.80 0.10 -17.70
N ARG A 74 -12.92 -0.57 -18.42
CA ARG A 74 -13.08 -1.98 -18.77
C ARG A 74 -12.52 -2.83 -17.63
N PRO A 75 -13.32 -3.21 -16.62
CA PRO A 75 -12.80 -3.86 -15.40
C PRO A 75 -12.10 -5.18 -15.72
N ARG A 76 -12.51 -5.87 -16.80
CA ARG A 76 -11.85 -7.11 -17.26
C ARG A 76 -10.41 -6.85 -17.73
N LEU A 77 -10.18 -5.74 -18.46
CA LEU A 77 -8.83 -5.36 -18.90
C LEU A 77 -7.96 -4.95 -17.71
N ALA A 78 -8.52 -4.17 -16.77
CA ALA A 78 -7.81 -3.79 -15.55
C ALA A 78 -7.40 -5.02 -14.72
N VAL A 79 -8.29 -6.01 -14.60
CA VAL A 79 -7.99 -7.29 -13.94
C VAL A 79 -6.87 -8.04 -14.65
N ALA A 80 -6.92 -8.14 -16.00
CA ALA A 80 -5.88 -8.82 -16.77
C ALA A 80 -4.53 -8.12 -16.59
N LEU A 81 -4.50 -6.79 -16.69
CA LEU A 81 -3.29 -6.01 -16.46
C LEU A 81 -2.75 -6.17 -15.03
N ALA A 82 -3.64 -6.22 -14.02
CA ALA A 82 -3.23 -6.44 -12.63
C ALA A 82 -2.60 -7.82 -12.40
N TRP A 83 -2.94 -8.81 -13.20
CA TRP A 83 -2.31 -10.12 -13.16
C TRP A 83 -0.94 -10.15 -13.83
N ILE A 84 -0.78 -9.40 -14.93
CA ILE A 84 0.44 -9.39 -15.75
C ILE A 84 1.47 -8.41 -15.18
N LEU A 85 1.02 -7.23 -14.76
CA LEU A 85 1.85 -6.09 -14.31
C LEU A 85 1.37 -5.57 -12.95
N PRO A 86 1.42 -6.38 -11.87
CA PRO A 86 1.17 -5.84 -10.54
C PRO A 86 2.39 -5.00 -10.09
N PRO A 87 2.20 -3.94 -9.29
CA PRO A 87 0.92 -3.42 -8.81
C PRO A 87 0.32 -2.35 -9.73
N ASN A 88 -1.02 -2.29 -9.80
CA ASN A 88 -1.71 -1.20 -10.50
C ASN A 88 -1.98 -0.03 -9.56
N VAL A 89 -1.71 1.17 -10.04
CA VAL A 89 -1.99 2.42 -9.33
C VAL A 89 -3.27 3.05 -9.88
N VAL A 90 -4.19 3.38 -8.99
CA VAL A 90 -5.46 4.06 -9.29
C VAL A 90 -5.57 5.30 -8.42
N SER A 91 -5.96 6.45 -9.00
CA SER A 91 -6.29 7.64 -8.22
C SER A 91 -7.79 7.66 -7.90
N VAL A 92 -8.11 7.91 -6.63
CA VAL A 92 -9.47 8.08 -6.14
C VAL A 92 -9.57 9.43 -5.45
N ARG A 93 -10.63 10.20 -5.76
CA ARG A 93 -10.92 11.47 -5.11
C ARG A 93 -12.14 11.33 -4.22
N GLN A 94 -12.07 11.93 -3.06
CA GLN A 94 -13.18 11.98 -2.11
C GLN A 94 -13.40 13.43 -1.68
N GLN A 95 -14.67 13.86 -1.72
CA GLN A 95 -15.16 15.03 -1.00
C GLN A 95 -15.59 14.60 0.40
N GLY A 96 -15.02 15.19 1.42
CA GLY A 96 -15.32 14.85 2.80
C GLY A 96 -15.20 16.05 3.74
N SER A 97 -15.33 15.80 5.06
CA SER A 97 -15.23 16.81 6.10
C SER A 97 -13.89 17.56 6.12
N PHE A 98 -12.86 17.00 5.51
CA PHE A 98 -11.53 17.60 5.39
C PHE A 98 -11.29 18.25 4.00
N GLY A 99 -12.36 18.53 3.22
CA GLY A 99 -12.30 19.01 1.85
C GLY A 99 -12.04 17.90 0.83
N GLU A 100 -11.71 18.30 -0.42
CA GLU A 100 -11.34 17.35 -1.48
C GLU A 100 -9.97 16.75 -1.17
N ARG A 101 -9.89 15.42 -1.23
CA ARG A 101 -8.66 14.65 -1.01
C ARG A 101 -8.45 13.64 -2.12
N GLU A 102 -7.21 13.51 -2.56
CA GLU A 102 -6.80 12.51 -3.54
C GLU A 102 -6.01 11.39 -2.86
N ALA A 103 -6.38 10.15 -3.19
CA ALA A 103 -5.68 8.95 -2.80
C ALA A 103 -5.06 8.28 -4.03
N LYS A 104 -3.76 8.02 -4.00
CA LYS A 104 -3.07 7.13 -4.94
C LYS A 104 -3.05 5.73 -4.36
N CYS A 105 -3.78 4.84 -4.98
CA CYS A 105 -4.06 3.52 -4.46
C CYS A 105 -3.34 2.46 -5.29
N VAL A 106 -2.41 1.77 -4.68
CA VAL A 106 -1.77 0.57 -5.24
C VAL A 106 -2.65 -0.62 -4.88
N ILE A 107 -3.38 -1.16 -5.85
CA ILE A 107 -4.24 -2.32 -5.63
C ILE A 107 -3.43 -3.59 -5.85
N ILE A 108 -3.36 -4.42 -4.82
CA ILE A 108 -2.61 -5.67 -4.86
C ILE A 108 -3.38 -6.80 -4.19
N SER A 109 -3.43 -7.96 -4.87
CA SER A 109 -4.08 -9.13 -4.27
C SER A 109 -3.25 -9.71 -3.13
N LYS A 110 -3.91 -10.32 -2.16
CA LYS A 110 -3.30 -11.06 -1.06
C LYS A 110 -2.13 -11.95 -1.54
N ARG A 111 -2.36 -12.75 -2.57
CA ARG A 111 -1.36 -13.66 -3.14
C ARG A 111 -0.13 -12.93 -3.67
N HIS A 112 -0.34 -11.83 -4.41
CA HIS A 112 0.77 -11.05 -4.95
C HIS A 112 1.51 -10.30 -3.86
N PHE A 113 0.81 -9.69 -2.92
CA PHE A 113 1.44 -9.00 -1.79
C PHE A 113 2.31 -9.96 -0.97
N GLN A 114 1.79 -11.14 -0.62
CA GLN A 114 2.55 -12.17 0.08
C GLN A 114 3.81 -12.59 -0.69
N ARG A 115 3.71 -12.77 -2.01
CA ARG A 115 4.88 -13.09 -2.85
C ARG A 115 5.90 -11.97 -2.81
N GLU A 116 5.47 -10.70 -2.97
CA GLU A 116 6.38 -9.56 -2.98
C GLU A 116 7.00 -9.26 -1.59
N CYS A 117 6.41 -9.76 -0.52
CA CYS A 117 6.99 -9.73 0.82
C CYS A 117 8.00 -10.87 1.07
N SER A 118 8.03 -11.91 0.26
CA SER A 118 8.87 -13.09 0.43
C SER A 118 10.16 -13.02 -0.41
N THR A 119 11.04 -13.99 -0.24
CA THR A 119 12.24 -14.18 -1.08
C THR A 119 11.92 -14.42 -2.56
N ARG A 120 10.65 -14.65 -2.92
CA ARG A 120 10.16 -14.83 -4.30
C ARG A 120 9.67 -13.53 -4.94
N ALA A 121 9.95 -12.38 -4.35
CA ALA A 121 9.59 -11.07 -4.91
C ALA A 121 10.15 -10.93 -6.33
N ARG A 122 9.36 -10.32 -7.21
CA ARG A 122 9.74 -10.09 -8.60
C ARG A 122 10.32 -8.71 -8.85
N ASP A 123 9.93 -7.75 -8.01
CA ASP A 123 10.42 -6.39 -8.09
C ASP A 123 10.63 -5.79 -6.69
N GLN A 124 11.24 -4.62 -6.66
CA GLN A 124 11.59 -3.93 -5.42
C GLN A 124 10.53 -2.91 -4.98
N PHE A 125 9.51 -2.66 -5.79
CA PHE A 125 8.54 -1.59 -5.52
C PHE A 125 7.83 -1.79 -4.18
N VAL A 126 7.24 -2.97 -3.97
CA VAL A 126 6.52 -3.27 -2.72
C VAL A 126 7.48 -3.27 -1.54
N ARG A 127 8.60 -3.99 -1.64
CA ARG A 127 9.60 -4.09 -0.57
C ARG A 127 10.17 -2.74 -0.18
N GLY A 128 10.60 -1.93 -1.13
CA GLY A 128 11.14 -0.60 -0.87
C GLY A 128 10.14 0.31 -0.18
N ARG A 129 8.83 0.20 -0.50
CA ARG A 129 7.79 0.93 0.22
C ARG A 129 7.51 0.38 1.61
N LEU A 130 7.56 -0.95 1.80
CA LEU A 130 7.37 -1.59 3.10
C LEU A 130 8.53 -1.35 4.07
N SER A 131 9.71 -1.00 3.58
CA SER A 131 10.86 -0.60 4.41
C SER A 131 10.68 0.77 5.04
N GLN A 132 9.82 1.62 4.47
CA GLN A 132 9.47 2.92 5.02
C GLN A 132 8.54 2.80 6.23
N HIS A 133 8.25 3.94 6.87
CA HIS A 133 7.20 4.00 7.87
C HIS A 133 5.84 3.75 7.21
N ILE A 134 5.12 2.76 7.73
CA ILE A 134 3.80 2.36 7.25
C ILE A 134 2.82 2.40 8.41
N VAL A 135 1.65 2.94 8.14
CA VAL A 135 0.53 2.94 9.07
C VAL A 135 -0.57 2.04 8.55
N ARG A 136 -1.00 1.11 9.38
CA ARG A 136 -2.18 0.29 9.11
C ARG A 136 -3.43 1.16 9.34
N ALA A 137 -3.96 1.72 8.24
CA ALA A 137 -5.08 2.64 8.30
C ALA A 137 -6.43 1.93 8.44
N TRP A 138 -6.57 0.71 7.89
CA TRP A 138 -7.77 -0.09 8.00
C TRP A 138 -7.47 -1.58 7.81
N THR A 139 -8.24 -2.44 8.48
CA THR A 139 -8.24 -3.90 8.26
C THR A 139 -9.64 -4.45 8.43
N ARG A 140 -9.97 -5.50 7.68
CA ARG A 140 -11.27 -6.15 7.73
C ARG A 140 -11.55 -6.75 9.11
N ASP A 141 -10.56 -7.42 9.68
CA ASP A 141 -10.65 -8.13 10.95
C ASP A 141 -9.27 -8.31 11.60
N ALA A 142 -9.23 -8.81 12.82
CA ALA A 142 -8.02 -9.03 13.57
C ALA A 142 -7.09 -10.07 12.90
N ALA A 143 -7.63 -11.13 12.30
CA ALA A 143 -6.86 -12.15 11.61
C ALA A 143 -6.15 -11.57 10.38
N SER A 144 -6.84 -10.74 9.60
CA SER A 144 -6.25 -9.99 8.49
C SER A 144 -5.15 -9.05 8.94
N ALA A 145 -5.34 -8.38 10.10
CA ALA A 145 -4.35 -7.49 10.67
C ALA A 145 -3.06 -8.23 11.06
N GLU A 146 -3.19 -9.39 11.67
CA GLU A 146 -2.06 -10.23 12.07
C GLU A 146 -1.32 -10.79 10.85
N GLU A 147 -2.06 -11.30 9.87
CA GLU A 147 -1.52 -11.88 8.66
C GLU A 147 -0.70 -10.84 7.86
N VAL A 148 -1.26 -9.67 7.62
CA VAL A 148 -0.58 -8.56 6.94
C VAL A 148 0.64 -8.11 7.74
N GLY A 149 0.52 -8.02 9.07
CA GLY A 149 1.63 -7.68 9.95
C GLY A 149 2.80 -8.64 9.82
N ARG A 150 2.53 -9.93 9.73
CA ARG A 150 3.55 -10.96 9.52
C ARG A 150 4.27 -10.77 8.18
N TRP A 151 3.55 -10.57 7.07
CA TRP A 151 4.17 -10.36 5.76
C TRP A 151 5.04 -9.11 5.69
N VAL A 152 4.59 -8.02 6.31
CA VAL A 152 5.39 -6.79 6.37
C VAL A 152 6.68 -7.00 7.18
N ARG A 153 6.63 -7.76 8.28
CA ARG A 153 7.85 -8.13 9.02
C ARG A 153 8.77 -8.98 8.15
N GLU A 154 8.26 -10.03 7.50
CA GLU A 154 9.04 -10.88 6.58
C GLU A 154 9.77 -10.06 5.50
N ALA A 155 9.08 -9.09 4.89
CA ALA A 155 9.67 -8.21 3.89
C ALA A 155 10.80 -7.35 4.47
N ARG A 156 10.67 -6.86 5.70
CA ARG A 156 11.68 -6.05 6.40
C ARG A 156 12.86 -6.90 6.85
N ASP A 157 12.60 -8.04 7.43
CA ASP A 157 13.65 -8.94 7.92
C ASP A 157 14.54 -9.44 6.77
N SER A 158 13.95 -9.67 5.59
CA SER A 158 14.70 -10.06 4.38
C SER A 158 15.28 -8.88 3.58
N SER A 159 15.13 -7.64 4.04
CA SER A 159 15.57 -6.47 3.27
C SER A 159 17.08 -6.43 3.03
N PHE A 160 17.87 -6.86 3.98
CA PHE A 160 19.31 -6.93 3.86
C PHE A 160 19.75 -7.91 2.76
N ASP A 161 19.14 -9.08 2.70
CA ASP A 161 19.53 -10.15 1.76
C ASP A 161 19.40 -9.71 0.30
N TRP A 162 18.34 -8.98 -0.04
CA TRP A 162 18.14 -8.53 -1.41
C TRP A 162 18.89 -7.21 -1.71
N LEU A 163 19.19 -6.39 -0.69
CA LEU A 163 19.96 -5.17 -0.87
C LEU A 163 21.45 -5.43 -1.07
N GLN A 164 21.99 -6.54 -0.59
CA GLN A 164 23.42 -6.85 -0.69
C GLN A 164 23.99 -6.68 -2.11
N ALA A 165 23.21 -7.03 -3.14
CA ALA A 165 23.63 -6.89 -4.53
C ALA A 165 23.82 -5.43 -4.98
N PHE A 166 23.27 -4.47 -4.24
CA PHE A 166 23.30 -3.03 -4.55
C PHE A 166 24.15 -2.22 -3.58
N LEU A 167 24.70 -2.87 -2.57
CA LEU A 167 25.55 -2.23 -1.57
C LEU A 167 27.04 -2.38 -1.95
N PRO A 168 27.89 -1.38 -1.68
CA PRO A 168 29.32 -1.54 -1.78
C PRO A 168 29.81 -2.58 -0.76
N ALA A 169 31.03 -3.13 -0.98
CA ALA A 169 31.60 -4.15 -0.09
C ALA A 169 31.74 -3.67 1.36
N VAL A 170 31.89 -2.38 1.56
CA VAL A 170 31.90 -1.70 2.88
C VAL A 170 30.87 -0.58 2.79
N PHE A 171 29.91 -0.56 3.68
CA PHE A 171 28.85 0.45 3.73
C PHE A 171 28.49 0.80 5.18
N ASP A 172 27.97 1.99 5.36
CA ASP A 172 27.40 2.45 6.62
C ASP A 172 25.87 2.37 6.63
N VAL A 173 25.27 2.67 7.79
CA VAL A 173 23.82 2.65 7.98
C VAL A 173 23.10 3.63 7.04
N ASP A 174 23.71 4.79 6.78
CA ASP A 174 23.12 5.80 5.91
C ASP A 174 23.09 5.36 4.45
N GLN A 175 24.15 4.69 3.98
CA GLN A 175 24.20 4.10 2.64
C GLN A 175 23.16 2.99 2.50
N TYR A 176 23.04 2.12 3.52
CA TYR A 176 21.98 1.11 3.56
C TYR A 176 20.58 1.73 3.47
N CYS A 177 20.29 2.73 4.30
CA CYS A 177 19.00 3.40 4.28
C CYS A 177 18.69 4.11 2.95
N ARG A 178 19.68 4.77 2.35
CA ARG A 178 19.53 5.38 1.01
C ARG A 178 19.23 4.36 -0.06
N SER A 179 19.93 3.22 -0.05
CA SER A 179 19.70 2.13 -1.03
C SER A 179 18.32 1.45 -0.88
N LEU A 180 17.78 1.42 0.36
CA LEU A 180 16.42 0.96 0.60
C LEU A 180 15.33 1.87 -0.01
N LEU A 181 15.63 3.15 -0.19
CA LEU A 181 14.66 4.18 -0.57
C LEU A 181 14.80 4.62 -2.03
N ALA A 182 15.87 4.19 -2.70
CA ALA A 182 16.13 4.47 -4.12
C ALA A 182 15.25 3.60 -5.02
#